data_6ce1b6ac748280c306b18fb20bfa8ee9
#
_entry.id   6ce1b6ac748280c306b18fb20bfa8ee9
#
_cell.length_a   1.000
_cell.length_b   1.000
_cell.length_c   1.000
_cell.angle_alpha   90.00
_cell.angle_beta   90.00
_cell.angle_gamma   90.00
#
_symmetry.space_group_name_H-M   'P 1'
#
loop_
_entity.id
_entity.type
_entity.pdbx_description
1 polymer ?
#
loop_
_entity_poly.entity_id
_entity_poly.type
_entity_poly.pdbx_seq_one_letter_code
_entity_poly.pdbx_strand_id
1 'polypeptide(L)'
;DADTGEDKMLKGAKREHKTVMEIAKFYTDAFFEDCKKLNIKRPDVVEPATNCIPEFIKMIEGLLERGYAYQAGGNVYFDTSKLDNYYVFSTQAELETLVGVRDDVDEDTNKKNKTDFVLWFTKSKFEDQALKWDSPWGVGYPGWHIECSCISIKHLGEYMDIHCGGVDNIFPHHTNEIA
;
A
#
# COMPACT_ATOMS: atom_id res chain seq x y z
N ASP A 1 -0.65 -7.30 7.37
CA ASP A 1 0.29 -7.73 8.39
C ASP A 1 -0.05 -7.25 9.80
N ALA A 2 -1.32 -6.92 10.00
CA ALA A 2 -1.83 -6.34 11.23
C ALA A 2 -1.94 -7.33 12.40
N ASP A 3 -1.90 -8.64 12.13
CA ASP A 3 -2.31 -9.64 13.11
C ASP A 3 -1.39 -9.79 14.34
N THR A 4 -0.10 -9.47 14.21
CA THR A 4 0.86 -9.64 15.32
C THR A 4 1.60 -8.36 15.72
N GLY A 5 1.45 -7.27 14.97
CA GLY A 5 2.19 -6.03 15.21
C GLY A 5 3.70 -6.11 14.89
N GLU A 6 4.19 -7.23 14.36
CA GLU A 6 5.60 -7.41 13.97
C GLU A 6 5.77 -7.40 12.45
N ASP A 7 6.85 -6.80 11.98
CA ASP A 7 7.28 -6.91 10.57
C ASP A 7 7.70 -8.35 10.26
N LYS A 8 6.90 -9.05 9.44
CA LYS A 8 7.13 -10.45 9.07
C LYS A 8 8.44 -10.65 8.31
N MET A 9 8.83 -9.68 7.49
CA MET A 9 10.09 -9.73 6.74
C MET A 9 11.29 -9.58 7.68
N LEU A 10 11.20 -8.68 8.64
CA LEU A 10 12.25 -8.51 9.66
C LEU A 10 12.38 -9.75 10.55
N LYS A 11 11.26 -10.38 10.93
CA LYS A 11 11.24 -11.63 11.68
C LYS A 11 11.90 -12.77 10.89
N GLY A 12 11.58 -12.91 9.61
CA GLY A 12 12.19 -13.87 8.70
C GLY A 12 13.70 -13.63 8.55
N ALA A 13 14.12 -12.39 8.35
CA ALA A 13 15.52 -12.00 8.24
C ALA A 13 16.32 -12.34 9.48
N LYS A 14 15.80 -12.02 10.66
CA LYS A 14 16.43 -12.38 11.96
C LYS A 14 16.56 -13.90 12.12
N ARG A 15 15.50 -14.66 11.79
CA ARG A 15 15.50 -16.14 11.88
C ARG A 15 16.53 -16.78 10.96
N GLU A 16 16.70 -16.26 9.75
CA GLU A 16 17.58 -16.84 8.74
C GLU A 16 18.96 -16.19 8.68
N HIS A 17 19.24 -15.24 9.57
CA HIS A 17 20.50 -14.46 9.60
C HIS A 17 20.82 -13.81 8.24
N LYS A 18 19.80 -13.24 7.59
CA LYS A 18 19.87 -12.56 6.29
C LYS A 18 19.32 -11.15 6.41
N THR A 19 19.61 -10.34 5.41
CA THR A 19 18.94 -9.05 5.25
C THR A 19 17.51 -9.26 4.70
N VAL A 20 16.64 -8.28 4.90
CA VAL A 20 15.27 -8.30 4.34
C VAL A 20 15.30 -8.43 2.81
N MET A 21 16.24 -7.77 2.14
CA MET A 21 16.38 -7.82 0.68
C MET A 21 16.85 -9.20 0.19
N GLU A 22 17.75 -9.86 0.90
CA GLU A 22 18.16 -11.23 0.59
C GLU A 22 17.01 -12.23 0.74
N ILE A 23 16.19 -12.07 1.78
CA ILE A 23 14.96 -12.86 1.97
C ILE A 23 13.98 -12.62 0.83
N ALA A 24 13.71 -11.36 0.51
CA ALA A 24 12.82 -11.00 -0.59
C ALA A 24 13.27 -11.61 -1.92
N LYS A 25 14.56 -11.48 -2.24
CA LYS A 25 15.13 -12.07 -3.45
C LYS A 25 14.99 -13.59 -3.47
N PHE A 26 15.35 -14.26 -2.39
CA PHE A 26 15.28 -15.72 -2.30
C PHE A 26 13.87 -16.25 -2.57
N TYR A 27 12.85 -15.69 -1.92
CA TYR A 27 11.48 -16.14 -2.11
C TYR A 27 10.89 -15.68 -3.46
N THR A 28 11.32 -14.57 -4.01
CA THR A 28 10.95 -14.16 -5.37
C THR A 28 11.47 -15.17 -6.40
N ASP A 29 12.73 -15.58 -6.29
CA ASP A 29 13.32 -16.58 -7.17
C ASP A 29 12.60 -17.93 -7.05
N ALA A 30 12.35 -18.39 -5.81
CA ALA A 30 11.59 -19.62 -5.55
C ALA A 30 10.18 -19.58 -6.13
N PHE A 31 9.46 -18.47 -5.97
CA PHE A 31 8.13 -18.28 -6.52
C PHE A 31 8.11 -18.45 -8.06
N PHE A 32 9.04 -17.79 -8.76
CA PHE A 32 9.10 -17.92 -10.22
C PHE A 32 9.54 -19.29 -10.71
N GLU A 33 10.40 -19.99 -9.96
CA GLU A 33 10.72 -21.39 -10.28
C GLU A 33 9.50 -22.31 -10.10
N ASP A 34 8.68 -22.09 -9.09
CA ASP A 34 7.44 -22.85 -8.89
C ASP A 34 6.38 -22.51 -9.95
N CYS A 35 6.23 -21.25 -10.32
CA CYS A 35 5.40 -20.83 -11.46
C CYS A 35 5.80 -21.56 -12.74
N LYS A 36 7.09 -21.67 -13.03
CA LYS A 36 7.61 -22.38 -14.20
C LYS A 36 7.24 -23.87 -14.19
N LYS A 37 7.33 -24.53 -13.02
CA LYS A 37 6.92 -25.95 -12.87
C LYS A 37 5.42 -26.16 -13.18
N LEU A 38 4.61 -25.14 -12.91
CA LEU A 38 3.16 -25.12 -13.17
C LEU A 38 2.80 -24.63 -14.59
N ASN A 39 3.79 -24.37 -15.45
CA ASN A 39 3.60 -23.74 -16.78
C ASN A 39 2.93 -22.36 -16.72
N ILE A 40 3.08 -21.63 -15.65
CA ILE A 40 2.63 -20.25 -15.55
C ILE A 40 3.68 -19.35 -16.23
N LYS A 41 3.25 -18.63 -17.27
CA LYS A 41 4.12 -17.69 -18.00
C LYS A 41 4.57 -16.58 -17.05
N ARG A 42 5.86 -16.27 -17.06
CA ARG A 42 6.36 -15.11 -16.32
C ARG A 42 5.75 -13.82 -16.90
N PRO A 43 5.28 -12.88 -16.08
CA PRO A 43 4.84 -11.55 -16.52
C PRO A 43 5.95 -10.83 -17.30
N ASP A 44 5.56 -9.98 -18.26
CA ASP A 44 6.51 -9.20 -19.05
C ASP A 44 7.20 -8.12 -18.20
N VAL A 45 6.51 -7.60 -17.18
CA VAL A 45 7.05 -6.67 -16.17
C VAL A 45 6.82 -7.24 -14.78
N VAL A 46 7.89 -7.24 -13.99
CA VAL A 46 7.86 -7.55 -12.53
C VAL A 46 8.61 -6.44 -11.84
N GLU A 47 7.88 -5.53 -11.21
CA GLU A 47 8.45 -4.32 -10.58
C GLU A 47 8.40 -4.43 -9.06
N PRO A 48 9.55 -4.50 -8.37
CA PRO A 48 9.58 -4.36 -6.93
C PRO A 48 9.18 -2.94 -6.49
N ALA A 49 8.25 -2.82 -5.55
CA ALA A 49 7.82 -1.51 -5.04
C ALA A 49 8.97 -0.65 -4.52
N THR A 50 10.01 -1.28 -3.98
CA THR A 50 11.23 -0.60 -3.50
C THR A 50 12.00 0.16 -4.58
N ASN A 51 11.77 -0.13 -5.87
CA ASN A 51 12.37 0.59 -6.99
C ASN A 51 11.60 1.86 -7.37
N CYS A 52 10.42 2.08 -6.81
CA CYS A 52 9.48 3.13 -7.23
C CYS A 52 9.27 4.22 -6.18
N ILE A 53 10.13 4.31 -5.17
CA ILE A 53 10.00 5.29 -4.09
C ILE A 53 9.96 6.75 -4.60
N PRO A 54 10.81 7.19 -5.54
CA PRO A 54 10.74 8.55 -6.08
C PRO A 54 9.40 8.83 -6.79
N GLU A 55 8.86 7.84 -7.49
CA GLU A 55 7.57 7.95 -8.18
C GLU A 55 6.42 8.07 -7.20
N PHE A 56 6.45 7.31 -6.09
CA PHE A 56 5.44 7.42 -5.03
C PHE A 56 5.46 8.81 -4.40
N ILE A 57 6.66 9.33 -4.06
CA ILE A 57 6.80 10.68 -3.50
C ILE A 57 6.22 11.71 -4.47
N LYS A 58 6.58 11.65 -5.75
CA LYS A 58 6.08 12.57 -6.77
C LYS A 58 4.55 12.51 -6.92
N MET A 59 3.96 11.32 -6.87
CA MET A 59 2.51 11.17 -6.95
C MET A 59 1.84 11.80 -5.73
N ILE A 60 2.36 11.56 -4.53
CA ILE A 60 1.84 12.14 -3.28
C ILE A 60 1.95 13.67 -3.30
N GLU A 61 3.08 14.24 -3.75
CA GLU A 61 3.24 15.69 -3.93
C GLU A 61 2.14 16.25 -4.83
N GLY A 62 1.89 15.61 -5.98
CA GLY A 62 0.82 16.02 -6.88
C GLY A 62 -0.58 15.92 -6.28
N LEU A 63 -0.85 14.95 -5.40
CA LEU A 63 -2.12 14.85 -4.66
C LEU A 63 -2.25 15.95 -3.61
N LEU A 64 -1.17 16.28 -2.92
CA LEU A 64 -1.13 17.39 -1.96
C LEU A 64 -1.36 18.76 -2.65
N GLU A 65 -0.69 18.99 -3.78
CA GLU A 65 -0.84 20.23 -4.56
C GLU A 65 -2.27 20.43 -5.08
N ARG A 66 -2.92 19.34 -5.48
CA ARG A 66 -4.32 19.35 -5.95
C ARG A 66 -5.36 19.33 -4.84
N GLY A 67 -4.94 19.19 -3.58
CA GLY A 67 -5.83 19.22 -2.43
C GLY A 67 -6.58 17.90 -2.17
N TYR A 68 -6.16 16.79 -2.79
CA TYR A 68 -6.68 15.45 -2.51
C TYR A 68 -5.99 14.77 -1.33
N ALA A 69 -4.85 15.27 -0.90
CA ALA A 69 -4.13 14.76 0.26
C ALA A 69 -3.85 15.86 1.29
N TYR A 70 -3.56 15.45 2.53
CA TYR A 70 -3.21 16.34 3.62
C TYR A 70 -2.22 15.68 4.58
N GLN A 71 -1.50 16.52 5.34
CA GLN A 71 -0.60 16.07 6.40
C GLN A 71 -1.29 16.19 7.76
N ALA A 72 -1.18 15.16 8.58
CA ALA A 72 -1.63 15.19 9.98
C ALA A 72 -0.82 14.18 10.82
N GLY A 73 -0.52 14.52 12.07
CA GLY A 73 0.20 13.64 13.00
C GLY A 73 1.60 13.21 12.54
N GLY A 74 2.13 13.78 11.46
CA GLY A 74 3.39 13.41 10.82
C GLY A 74 3.22 12.55 9.56
N ASN A 75 2.05 11.96 9.33
CA ASN A 75 1.74 11.15 8.15
C ASN A 75 1.07 11.97 7.04
N VAL A 76 1.04 11.42 5.83
CA VAL A 76 0.27 11.97 4.70
C VAL A 76 -0.92 11.06 4.43
N TYR A 77 -2.10 11.64 4.32
CA TYR A 77 -3.36 10.94 4.11
C TYR A 77 -4.02 11.38 2.81
N PHE A 78 -4.74 10.47 2.17
CA PHE A 78 -5.71 10.79 1.13
C PHE A 78 -7.03 11.20 1.77
N ASP A 79 -7.63 12.28 1.29
CA ASP A 79 -8.92 12.83 1.73
C ASP A 79 -10.05 12.26 0.87
N THR A 80 -10.69 11.20 1.34
CA THR A 80 -11.75 10.52 0.59
C THR A 80 -13.00 11.36 0.39
N SER A 81 -13.19 12.42 1.19
CA SER A 81 -14.31 13.36 1.03
C SER A 81 -14.21 14.23 -0.23
N LYS A 82 -13.06 14.21 -0.91
CA LYS A 82 -12.86 14.94 -2.18
C LYS A 82 -13.39 14.19 -3.40
N LEU A 83 -13.81 12.95 -3.24
CA LEU A 83 -14.33 12.11 -4.31
C LEU A 83 -15.85 12.09 -4.27
N ASP A 84 -16.48 12.40 -5.40
CA ASP A 84 -17.95 12.33 -5.53
C ASP A 84 -18.48 10.90 -5.40
N ASN A 85 -17.68 9.91 -5.76
CA ASN A 85 -18.03 8.49 -5.69
C ASN A 85 -16.81 7.64 -5.23
N TYR A 86 -16.59 7.59 -3.92
CA TYR A 86 -15.57 6.74 -3.33
C TYR A 86 -15.98 5.26 -3.31
N TYR A 87 -17.28 4.98 -3.17
CA TYR A 87 -17.80 3.63 -2.98
C TYR A 87 -18.11 2.94 -4.31
N VAL A 88 -17.06 2.63 -5.09
CA VAL A 88 -17.23 2.09 -6.46
C VAL A 88 -17.71 0.64 -6.46
N PHE A 89 -17.27 -0.17 -5.50
CA PHE A 89 -17.55 -1.60 -5.45
C PHE A 89 -18.61 -2.01 -4.44
N SER A 90 -18.99 -1.12 -3.52
CA SER A 90 -19.88 -1.45 -2.40
C SER A 90 -20.78 -0.27 -2.06
N THR A 91 -21.92 -0.52 -1.47
CA THR A 91 -22.75 0.56 -0.92
C THR A 91 -22.09 1.12 0.35
N GLN A 92 -22.35 2.40 0.64
CA GLN A 92 -21.87 3.07 1.86
C GLN A 92 -22.22 2.26 3.12
N ALA A 93 -23.42 1.68 3.18
CA ALA A 93 -23.89 0.89 4.34
C ALA A 93 -23.09 -0.41 4.53
N GLU A 94 -22.71 -1.08 3.43
CA GLU A 94 -21.85 -2.28 3.50
C GLU A 94 -20.46 -1.94 4.02
N LEU A 95 -19.89 -0.82 3.58
CA LEU A 95 -18.57 -0.39 4.01
C LEU A 95 -18.53 0.16 5.43
N GLU A 96 -19.55 0.85 5.88
CA GLU A 96 -19.69 1.26 7.29
C GLU A 96 -19.70 0.04 8.22
N THR A 97 -20.32 -1.06 7.78
CA THR A 97 -20.28 -2.34 8.49
C THR A 97 -18.88 -2.97 8.47
N LEU A 98 -18.17 -2.92 7.34
CA LEU A 98 -16.81 -3.47 7.21
C LEU A 98 -15.75 -2.63 7.96
N VAL A 99 -15.90 -1.32 8.01
CA VAL A 99 -15.05 -0.42 8.80
C VAL A 99 -15.24 -0.68 10.30
N GLY A 100 -16.44 -1.06 10.73
CA GLY A 100 -16.74 -1.42 12.12
C GLY A 100 -16.28 -2.83 12.55
N VAL A 101 -16.02 -3.74 11.60
CA VAL A 101 -15.60 -5.13 11.89
C VAL A 101 -14.11 -5.27 12.20
N ARG A 102 -13.30 -4.27 11.91
CA ARG A 102 -11.89 -4.24 12.33
C ARG A 102 -11.73 -3.51 13.67
N ASP A 103 -12.36 -4.05 14.72
CA ASP A 103 -12.27 -3.53 16.10
C ASP A 103 -10.83 -3.51 16.66
N ASP A 104 -9.86 -4.17 15.99
CA ASP A 104 -8.46 -4.24 16.42
C ASP A 104 -7.58 -3.10 15.89
N VAL A 105 -8.13 -2.17 15.11
CA VAL A 105 -7.38 -1.02 14.62
C VAL A 105 -7.69 0.18 15.51
N ASP A 106 -6.74 0.59 16.33
CA ASP A 106 -6.81 1.85 17.08
C ASP A 106 -7.27 2.99 16.14
N GLU A 107 -8.32 3.69 16.55
CA GLU A 107 -8.90 4.77 15.77
C GLU A 107 -7.83 5.86 15.57
N ASP A 108 -7.37 6.04 14.33
CA ASP A 108 -6.37 7.07 14.01
C ASP A 108 -7.05 8.44 14.04
N THR A 109 -6.90 9.12 15.17
CA THR A 109 -7.49 10.44 15.43
C THR A 109 -6.95 11.56 14.54
N ASN A 110 -5.90 11.30 13.74
CA ASN A 110 -5.37 12.27 12.78
C ASN A 110 -6.17 12.29 11.47
N LYS A 111 -6.99 11.28 11.20
CA LYS A 111 -7.83 11.22 10.00
C LYS A 111 -8.97 12.24 10.10
N LYS A 112 -9.26 12.92 8.97
CA LYS A 112 -10.43 13.79 8.84
C LYS A 112 -11.72 12.97 8.69
N ASN A 113 -11.65 11.88 7.90
CA ASN A 113 -12.75 10.95 7.67
C ASN A 113 -12.30 9.53 8.01
N LYS A 114 -13.19 8.68 8.48
CA LYS A 114 -12.87 7.29 8.85
C LYS A 114 -12.30 6.48 7.69
N THR A 115 -12.71 6.78 6.48
CA THR A 115 -12.27 6.13 5.24
C THR A 115 -10.95 6.64 4.69
N ASP A 116 -10.42 7.76 5.20
CA ASP A 116 -9.13 8.28 4.77
C ASP A 116 -8.03 7.23 4.99
N PHE A 117 -7.08 7.17 4.08
CA PHE A 117 -6.01 6.20 4.14
C PHE A 117 -4.64 6.85 4.01
N VAL A 118 -3.64 6.19 4.59
CA VAL A 118 -2.28 6.74 4.61
C VAL A 118 -1.61 6.52 3.26
N LEU A 119 -1.02 7.57 2.72
CA LEU A 119 -0.18 7.58 1.53
C LEU A 119 1.31 7.45 1.88
N TRP A 120 1.73 8.08 3.00
CA TRP A 120 3.09 7.99 3.52
C TRP A 120 3.10 7.96 5.05
N PHE A 121 3.74 6.95 5.61
CA PHE A 121 3.93 6.79 7.04
C PHE A 121 5.28 7.35 7.46
N THR A 122 5.31 8.35 8.35
CA THR A 122 6.50 8.72 9.12
C THR A 122 6.39 8.23 10.55
N LYS A 123 5.15 8.02 11.03
CA LYS A 123 4.83 7.45 12.34
C LYS A 123 3.82 6.33 12.14
N SER A 124 4.10 5.18 12.69
CA SER A 124 3.19 4.05 12.72
C SER A 124 3.34 3.31 14.04
N LYS A 125 2.38 2.45 14.38
CA LYS A 125 2.48 1.54 15.51
C LYS A 125 3.58 0.47 15.32
N PHE A 126 4.12 0.36 14.10
CA PHE A 126 5.23 -0.53 13.76
C PHE A 126 6.54 0.26 13.73
N GLU A 127 7.10 0.54 14.92
CA GLU A 127 8.36 1.28 15.04
C GLU A 127 9.53 0.58 14.36
N ASP A 128 9.51 -0.75 14.31
CA ASP A 128 10.55 -1.63 13.77
C ASP A 128 10.42 -1.92 12.27
N GLN A 129 9.72 -1.07 11.48
CA GLN A 129 9.64 -1.25 10.04
C GLN A 129 11.05 -1.36 9.42
N ALA A 130 11.32 -2.47 8.70
CA ALA A 130 12.64 -2.80 8.20
C ALA A 130 13.14 -1.87 7.10
N LEU A 131 12.24 -1.34 6.29
CA LEU A 131 12.57 -0.49 5.15
C LEU A 131 11.93 0.88 5.32
N LYS A 132 12.75 1.91 5.30
CA LYS A 132 12.34 3.32 5.37
C LYS A 132 13.19 4.15 4.41
N TRP A 133 12.62 5.21 3.88
CA TRP A 133 13.26 6.12 2.93
C TRP A 133 13.05 7.56 3.32
N ASP A 134 13.94 8.43 2.89
CA ASP A 134 13.80 9.87 3.01
C ASP A 134 12.65 10.37 2.14
N SER A 135 11.89 11.33 2.64
CA SER A 135 10.84 12.02 1.90
C SER A 135 10.72 13.49 2.35
N PRO A 136 10.00 14.35 1.60
CA PRO A 136 9.72 15.73 2.04
C PRO A 136 8.98 15.83 3.37
N TRP A 137 8.30 14.76 3.79
CA TRP A 137 7.52 14.70 5.03
C TRP A 137 8.28 14.06 6.20
N GLY A 138 9.46 13.52 5.93
CA GLY A 138 10.32 12.84 6.89
C GLY A 138 10.66 11.40 6.47
N VAL A 139 11.52 10.75 7.26
CA VAL A 139 11.89 9.35 7.05
C VAL A 139 10.68 8.46 7.31
N GLY A 140 10.35 7.60 6.34
CA GLY A 140 9.17 6.77 6.42
C GLY A 140 9.03 5.78 5.28
N TYR A 141 7.81 5.34 5.00
CA TYR A 141 7.51 4.37 3.95
C TYR A 141 6.12 4.62 3.35
N PRO A 142 5.89 4.19 2.08
CA PRO A 142 4.60 4.38 1.42
C PRO A 142 3.49 3.56 2.06
N GLY A 143 2.26 4.02 1.93
CA GLY A 143 1.07 3.22 2.15
C GLY A 143 0.90 2.18 1.04
N TRP A 144 0.28 1.06 1.35
CA TRP A 144 0.14 -0.07 0.42
C TRP A 144 -0.61 0.30 -0.89
N HIS A 145 -1.62 1.17 -0.79
CA HIS A 145 -2.50 1.46 -1.93
C HIS A 145 -1.79 2.24 -3.04
N ILE A 146 -0.98 3.24 -2.68
CA ILE A 146 -0.27 4.07 -3.66
C ILE A 146 0.81 3.30 -4.43
N GLU A 147 1.32 2.21 -3.85
CA GLU A 147 2.30 1.36 -4.53
C GLU A 147 1.71 0.78 -5.80
N CYS A 148 0.55 0.14 -5.71
CA CYS A 148 -0.11 -0.49 -6.85
C CYS A 148 -0.59 0.55 -7.88
N SER A 149 -1.21 1.63 -7.44
CA SER A 149 -1.68 2.70 -8.34
C SER A 149 -0.52 3.31 -9.14
N CYS A 150 0.56 3.68 -8.47
CA CYS A 150 1.70 4.31 -9.11
C CYS A 150 2.45 3.37 -10.06
N ILE A 151 2.68 2.11 -9.65
CA ILE A 151 3.36 1.11 -10.49
C ILE A 151 2.51 0.79 -11.73
N SER A 152 1.18 0.69 -11.58
CA SER A 152 0.27 0.48 -12.70
C SER A 152 0.34 1.63 -13.71
N ILE A 153 0.26 2.87 -13.25
CA ILE A 153 0.37 4.05 -14.12
C ILE A 153 1.74 4.12 -14.80
N LYS A 154 2.82 3.80 -14.08
CA LYS A 154 4.19 3.80 -14.61
C LYS A 154 4.34 2.87 -15.82
N HIS A 155 3.73 1.70 -15.80
CA HIS A 155 3.95 0.66 -16.80
C HIS A 155 2.82 0.52 -17.81
N LEU A 156 1.59 0.88 -17.45
CA LEU A 156 0.40 0.71 -18.28
C LEU A 156 -0.20 2.04 -18.77
N GLY A 157 0.25 3.18 -18.20
CA GLY A 157 -0.30 4.49 -18.50
C GLY A 157 -1.54 4.81 -17.66
N GLU A 158 -2.24 5.89 -18.05
CA GLU A 158 -3.39 6.42 -17.31
C GLU A 158 -4.65 5.52 -17.41
N TYR A 159 -4.68 4.61 -18.38
CA TYR A 159 -5.81 3.73 -18.60
C TYR A 159 -5.36 2.27 -18.50
N MET A 160 -6.04 1.53 -17.65
CA MET A 160 -5.77 0.11 -17.42
C MET A 160 -7.04 -0.68 -17.75
N ASP A 161 -6.91 -1.65 -18.68
CA ASP A 161 -8.07 -2.43 -19.15
C ASP A 161 -8.50 -3.50 -18.15
N ILE A 162 -7.55 -4.14 -17.47
CA ILE A 162 -7.81 -5.24 -16.55
C ILE A 162 -6.92 -5.11 -15.32
N HIS A 163 -7.55 -5.09 -14.15
CA HIS A 163 -6.89 -5.20 -12.85
C HIS A 163 -7.35 -6.47 -12.14
N CYS A 164 -6.41 -7.31 -11.75
CA CYS A 164 -6.71 -8.57 -11.07
C CYS A 164 -6.17 -8.56 -9.65
N GLY A 165 -7.00 -8.91 -8.70
CA GLY A 165 -6.63 -9.09 -7.31
C GLY A 165 -7.54 -10.06 -6.58
N GLY A 166 -7.18 -10.46 -5.37
CA GLY A 166 -8.00 -11.30 -4.52
C GLY A 166 -9.28 -10.59 -4.08
N VAL A 167 -10.37 -11.33 -3.92
CA VAL A 167 -11.65 -10.79 -3.43
C VAL A 167 -11.52 -10.07 -2.10
N ASP A 168 -10.61 -10.51 -1.24
CA ASP A 168 -10.32 -9.90 0.06
C ASP A 168 -9.72 -8.48 -0.05
N ASN A 169 -9.25 -8.10 -1.24
CA ASN A 169 -8.70 -6.79 -1.53
C ASN A 169 -9.72 -5.79 -2.05
N ILE A 170 -10.98 -6.19 -2.30
CA ILE A 170 -12.02 -5.27 -2.79
C ILE A 170 -12.10 -4.04 -1.88
N PHE A 171 -12.17 -4.27 -0.57
CA PHE A 171 -12.10 -3.21 0.43
C PHE A 171 -11.05 -3.55 1.49
N PRO A 172 -10.19 -2.58 1.85
CA PRO A 172 -10.12 -1.22 1.27
C PRO A 172 -9.20 -1.09 0.05
N HIS A 173 -8.41 -2.13 -0.32
CA HIS A 173 -7.26 -1.98 -1.23
C HIS A 173 -7.68 -1.51 -2.63
N HIS A 174 -8.51 -2.28 -3.35
CA HIS A 174 -8.92 -1.91 -4.71
C HIS A 174 -9.78 -0.63 -4.74
N THR A 175 -10.59 -0.40 -3.70
CA THR A 175 -11.34 0.85 -3.56
C THR A 175 -10.39 2.04 -3.48
N ASN A 176 -9.31 1.93 -2.73
CA ASN A 176 -8.32 2.98 -2.54
C ASN A 176 -7.36 3.14 -3.73
N GLU A 177 -7.16 2.10 -4.53
CA GLU A 177 -6.41 2.20 -5.79
C GLU A 177 -7.15 3.00 -6.85
N ILE A 178 -8.47 2.95 -6.86
CA ILE A 178 -9.32 3.70 -7.79
C ILE A 178 -9.48 5.16 -7.36
N ALA A 179 -9.36 5.44 -6.06
CA ALA A 179 -9.46 6.78 -5.50
C ALA A 179 -8.32 7.68 -5.97
#